data_57d80c5b65c4f2f6d3bcdab66e6d20ef
#
_entry.id   57d80c5b65c4f2f6d3bcdab66e6d20ef
#
_cell.length_a   1.000
_cell.length_b   1.000
_cell.length_c   1.000
_cell.angle_alpha   90.00
_cell.angle_beta   90.00
_cell.angle_gamma   90.00
#
_symmetry.space_group_name_H-M   'P 1'
#
loop_
_entity.id
_entity.type
_entity.pdbx_description
1 polymer ?
#
loop_
_entity_poly.entity_id
_entity_poly.type
_entity_poly.pdbx_seq_one_letter_code
_entity_poly.pdbx_strand_id
1 'polypeptide(L)'
;MCRIDVLVRRTTTLGQVSAVEPGPEDLKIITLARSARARVAAAEGAAVRDETGRTYAAAAVALPSLRLSALRLAVAMAVSSGAASLEAAALVSDADAADPADLAVVRELGPSAVVFHAGSNGMLRQTHLPPGHPGS
;
A
#
# COMPACT_ATOMS: atom_id res chain seq x y z
N MET A 1 -27.60 14.91 8.49
CA MET A 1 -27.30 14.93 7.74
C MET A 1 -26.67 14.72 7.36
N CYS A 2 -26.78 14.60 7.61
CA CYS A 2 -26.32 14.43 6.85
C CYS A 2 -25.73 14.00 6.69
N ARG A 3 -25.82 13.75 7.00
CA ARG A 3 -25.45 13.34 6.43
C ARG A 3 -25.26 13.06 5.77
N ILE A 4 -25.53 13.00 6.00
CA ILE A 4 -25.41 12.64 5.04
C ILE A 4 -24.90 12.32 4.69
N ASP A 5 -25.05 12.32 5.08
CA ASP A 5 -24.59 12.01 4.27
C ASP A 5 -23.97 11.40 4.19
N VAL A 6 -24.24 11.15 4.69
CA VAL A 6 -23.69 10.61 4.08
C VAL A 6 -23.66 10.01 3.73
N LEU A 7 -24.03 9.84 3.80
CA LEU A 7 -24.06 9.49 2.94
C LEU A 7 -23.94 9.40 2.23
N VAL A 8 -24.30 9.45 2.60
CA VAL A 8 -24.06 9.44 1.53
C VAL A 8 -23.55 9.23 1.14
N ARG A 9 -23.78 8.98 1.18
CA ARG A 9 -23.13 8.76 0.52
C ARG A 9 -22.80 8.05 0.25
N ARG A 10 -23.17 7.50 0.15
CA ARG A 10 -22.76 6.82 -0.44
C ARG A 10 -22.84 6.37 -1.21
N THR A 11 -23.16 6.34 -1.46
CA THR A 11 -23.11 5.97 -2.49
C THR A 11 -22.84 5.81 -3.21
N THR A 12 -22.84 5.74 -3.53
CA THR A 12 -22.47 5.63 -4.52
C THR A 12 -22.22 5.15 -5.26
N THR A 13 -22.43 5.03 -5.78
CA THR A 13 -22.07 4.51 -6.58
C THR A 13 -21.51 4.34 -7.37
N LEU A 14 -21.54 4.40 -7.69
CA LEU A 14 -20.84 4.24 -8.59
C LEU A 14 -19.58 4.13 -8.78
N GLY A 15 -19.18 4.35 -9.35
CA GLY A 15 -17.78 4.10 -9.76
C GLY A 15 -16.96 3.93 -8.59
N GLN A 16 -16.99 3.16 -7.99
CA GLN A 16 -16.74 3.08 -6.68
C GLN A 16 -15.46 2.51 -6.29
N VAL A 17 -14.48 2.46 -7.23
CA VAL A 17 -13.11 2.15 -6.85
C VAL A 17 -12.70 3.02 -5.71
N SER A 18 -13.06 4.29 -5.79
CA SER A 18 -12.76 5.25 -4.75
C SER A 18 -13.50 4.97 -3.45
N ALA A 19 -14.44 4.03 -3.47
CA ALA A 19 -15.16 3.71 -2.26
C ALA A 19 -14.37 2.84 -1.29
N VAL A 20 -13.23 2.30 -1.72
CA VAL A 20 -12.37 1.53 -0.83
C VAL A 20 -11.53 2.51 -0.02
N GLU A 21 -11.95 2.74 1.20
CA GLU A 21 -11.27 3.64 2.13
C GLU A 21 -10.35 2.85 3.03
N PRO A 22 -9.18 3.39 3.36
CA PRO A 22 -8.30 2.70 4.32
C PRO A 22 -8.93 2.64 5.70
N GLY A 23 -9.00 1.46 6.26
CA GLY A 23 -9.42 1.29 7.64
C GLY A 23 -8.27 1.61 8.60
N PRO A 24 -8.51 1.46 9.92
CA PRO A 24 -7.46 1.77 10.91
C PRO A 24 -6.18 0.97 10.71
N GLU A 25 -6.29 -0.29 10.35
CA GLU A 25 -5.11 -1.13 10.11
C GLU A 25 -4.37 -0.71 8.84
N ASP A 26 -5.10 -0.21 7.85
CA ASP A 26 -4.51 0.27 6.61
C ASP A 26 -3.81 1.61 6.84
N LEU A 27 -4.40 2.49 7.64
CA LEU A 27 -3.77 3.75 8.00
C LEU A 27 -2.47 3.52 8.76
N LYS A 28 -2.43 2.46 9.56
CA LYS A 28 -1.22 2.10 10.29
C LYS A 28 -0.07 1.76 9.34
N ILE A 29 -0.32 0.96 8.30
CA ILE A 29 0.76 0.64 7.36
C ILE A 29 1.17 1.84 6.51
N ILE A 30 0.24 2.75 6.21
CA ILE A 30 0.60 4.00 5.55
C ILE A 30 1.55 4.80 6.43
N THR A 31 1.26 4.89 7.73
CA THR A 31 2.11 5.58 8.69
C THR A 31 3.48 4.93 8.79
N LEU A 32 3.53 3.59 8.82
CA LEU A 32 4.79 2.86 8.88
C LEU A 32 5.64 3.11 7.63
N ALA A 33 5.00 3.11 6.46
CA ALA A 33 5.68 3.38 5.19
C ALA A 33 6.26 4.79 5.18
N ARG A 34 5.47 5.75 5.66
CA ARG A 34 5.89 7.14 5.73
C ARG A 34 7.10 7.30 6.66
N SER A 35 7.04 6.64 7.82
CA SER A 35 8.15 6.71 8.79
C SER A 35 9.41 6.05 8.25
N ALA A 36 9.29 4.93 7.56
CA ALA A 36 10.44 4.24 6.99
C ALA A 36 11.13 5.14 5.96
N ARG A 37 10.35 5.79 5.09
CA ARG A 37 10.90 6.71 4.10
C ARG A 37 11.66 7.86 4.77
N ALA A 38 11.03 8.48 5.77
CA ALA A 38 11.59 9.67 6.40
C ALA A 38 12.86 9.36 7.16
N ARG A 39 12.94 8.18 7.78
CA ARG A 39 14.08 7.81 8.62
C ARG A 39 15.39 7.83 7.87
N VAL A 40 15.39 7.47 6.60
CA VAL A 40 16.60 7.42 5.79
C VAL A 40 16.55 8.38 4.61
N ALA A 41 15.58 9.29 4.58
CA ALA A 41 15.40 10.27 3.51
C ALA A 41 15.38 9.61 2.13
N ALA A 42 14.72 8.47 2.02
CA ALA A 42 14.63 7.73 0.77
C ALA A 42 13.57 8.33 -0.14
N ALA A 43 13.62 7.97 -1.43
CA ALA A 43 12.61 8.41 -2.38
C ALA A 43 11.24 7.83 -2.07
N GLU A 44 11.20 6.63 -1.49
CA GLU A 44 9.95 5.99 -1.16
C GLU A 44 10.07 5.09 0.05
N GLY A 45 8.95 4.86 0.72
CA GLY A 45 8.83 3.89 1.78
C GLY A 45 7.63 3.01 1.52
N ALA A 46 7.61 1.84 2.13
CA ALA A 46 6.51 0.90 1.96
C ALA A 46 6.31 0.09 3.22
N ALA A 47 5.12 -0.45 3.37
CA ALA A 47 4.83 -1.39 4.44
C ALA A 47 3.79 -2.38 3.92
N VAL A 48 3.89 -3.62 4.35
CA VAL A 48 2.93 -4.65 3.99
C VAL A 48 2.43 -5.33 5.26
N ARG A 49 1.23 -5.87 5.20
CA ARG A 49 0.62 -6.62 6.32
C ARG A 49 0.34 -8.03 5.82
N ASP A 50 0.81 -9.02 6.57
CA ASP A 50 0.61 -10.41 6.17
C ASP A 50 -0.72 -10.97 6.71
N GLU A 51 -0.95 -12.24 6.43
CA GLU A 51 -2.21 -12.90 6.80
C GLU A 51 -2.41 -13.03 8.30
N THR A 52 -1.34 -12.87 9.09
CA THR A 52 -1.44 -12.93 10.55
C THR A 52 -1.55 -11.55 11.18
N GLY A 53 -1.51 -10.50 10.38
CA GLY A 53 -1.56 -9.13 10.88
C GLY A 53 -0.19 -8.53 11.17
N ARG A 54 0.89 -9.27 10.95
CA ARG A 54 2.24 -8.71 11.11
C ARG A 54 2.54 -7.74 9.99
N THR A 55 3.31 -6.72 10.33
CA THR A 55 3.67 -5.68 9.37
C THR A 55 5.18 -5.66 9.14
N TYR A 56 5.55 -5.29 7.92
CA TYR A 56 6.95 -5.21 7.49
C TYR A 56 7.12 -3.89 6.76
N ALA A 57 8.02 -3.05 7.25
CA ALA A 57 8.21 -1.71 6.68
C ALA A 57 9.63 -1.58 6.14
N ALA A 58 9.77 -0.88 5.03
CA ALA A 58 11.05 -0.74 4.36
C ALA A 58 11.11 0.58 3.61
N ALA A 59 12.33 1.06 3.37
CA ALA A 59 12.59 2.18 2.49
C ALA A 59 13.38 1.68 1.29
N ALA A 60 13.34 2.42 0.18
CA ALA A 60 14.07 2.04 -1.02
C ALA A 60 15.58 2.02 -0.74
N VAL A 61 16.26 1.07 -1.36
CA VAL A 61 17.71 0.90 -1.27
C VAL A 61 18.31 1.20 -2.63
N ALA A 62 19.33 2.04 -2.65
CA ALA A 62 19.99 2.42 -3.90
C ALA A 62 21.51 2.39 -3.72
N LEU A 63 22.06 1.19 -3.70
CA LEU A 63 23.49 0.97 -3.67
C LEU A 63 23.97 0.62 -5.08
N PRO A 64 25.26 0.80 -5.38
CA PRO A 64 25.76 0.45 -6.72
C PRO A 64 25.46 -0.98 -7.13
N SER A 65 25.50 -1.92 -6.20
CA SER A 65 25.28 -3.33 -6.52
C SER A 65 23.98 -3.90 -5.96
N LEU A 66 23.13 -3.05 -5.37
CA LEU A 66 21.86 -3.50 -4.83
C LEU A 66 20.85 -2.38 -4.92
N ARG A 67 19.86 -2.56 -5.80
CA ARG A 67 18.77 -1.59 -5.92
C ARG A 67 17.45 -2.30 -5.71
N LEU A 68 16.72 -1.86 -4.70
CA LEU A 68 15.43 -2.43 -4.38
C LEU A 68 14.45 -1.28 -4.15
N SER A 69 13.27 -1.39 -4.76
CA SER A 69 12.18 -0.50 -4.41
C SER A 69 11.73 -0.81 -2.99
N ALA A 70 11.11 0.17 -2.34
CA ALA A 70 10.62 -0.02 -0.99
C ALA A 70 9.59 -1.16 -0.93
N LEU A 71 8.70 -1.21 -1.90
CA LEU A 71 7.65 -2.22 -1.92
C LEU A 71 8.21 -3.63 -2.10
N ARG A 72 9.17 -3.78 -3.02
CA ARG A 72 9.83 -5.08 -3.22
C ARG A 72 10.56 -5.54 -1.96
N LEU A 73 11.24 -4.62 -1.30
CA LEU A 73 11.96 -4.96 -0.08
C LEU A 73 10.99 -5.37 1.03
N ALA A 74 9.88 -4.65 1.19
CA ALA A 74 8.89 -5.01 2.20
C ALA A 74 8.32 -6.40 1.95
N VAL A 75 8.02 -6.72 0.69
CA VAL A 75 7.54 -8.05 0.31
C VAL A 75 8.60 -9.11 0.60
N ALA A 76 9.86 -8.81 0.25
CA ALA A 76 10.96 -9.74 0.49
C ALA A 76 11.11 -10.02 2.00
N MET A 77 10.97 -9.00 2.83
CA MET A 77 11.04 -9.16 4.28
C MET A 77 9.92 -10.06 4.79
N ALA A 78 8.71 -9.88 4.26
CA ALA A 78 7.57 -10.70 4.65
C ALA A 78 7.81 -12.17 4.27
N VAL A 79 8.23 -12.42 3.02
CA VAL A 79 8.52 -13.77 2.55
C VAL A 79 9.63 -14.39 3.40
N SER A 80 10.70 -13.64 3.63
CA SER A 80 11.84 -14.11 4.41
C SER A 80 11.45 -14.44 5.86
N SER A 81 10.40 -13.80 6.34
CA SER A 81 9.91 -14.02 7.70
C SER A 81 8.83 -15.10 7.78
N GLY A 82 8.51 -15.73 6.67
CA GLY A 82 7.57 -16.85 6.64
C GLY A 82 6.13 -16.49 6.33
N ALA A 83 5.86 -15.28 5.85
CA ALA A 83 4.49 -14.91 5.48
C ALA A 83 3.99 -15.79 4.34
N ALA A 84 2.75 -16.25 4.46
CA ALA A 84 2.13 -17.08 3.44
C ALA A 84 1.38 -16.22 2.41
N SER A 85 0.92 -15.03 2.81
CA SER A 85 0.17 -14.16 1.94
C SER A 85 0.20 -12.72 2.50
N LEU A 86 -0.31 -11.78 1.70
CA LEU A 86 -0.45 -10.38 2.13
C LEU A 86 -1.91 -9.98 2.11
N GLU A 87 -2.32 -9.22 3.11
CA GLU A 87 -3.66 -8.65 3.18
C GLU A 87 -3.71 -7.28 2.53
N ALA A 88 -2.65 -6.48 2.72
CA ALA A 88 -2.61 -5.11 2.21
C ALA A 88 -1.18 -4.63 2.14
N ALA A 89 -0.98 -3.60 1.33
CA ALA A 89 0.32 -2.95 1.21
C ALA A 89 0.13 -1.44 1.12
N ALA A 90 1.13 -0.69 1.55
CA ALA A 90 1.14 0.76 1.43
C ALA A 90 2.46 1.20 0.81
N LEU A 91 2.38 2.17 -0.08
CA LEU A 91 3.53 2.80 -0.69
C LEU A 91 3.43 4.30 -0.45
N VAL A 92 4.51 4.90 0.05
CA VAL A 92 4.58 6.35 0.24
C VAL A 92 5.67 6.88 -0.69
N SER A 93 5.26 7.67 -1.66
CA SER A 93 6.18 8.29 -2.61
C SER A 93 5.50 9.50 -3.23
N ASP A 94 6.31 10.39 -3.81
CA ASP A 94 5.77 11.55 -4.53
C ASP A 94 5.69 11.30 -6.03
N ALA A 95 5.93 10.06 -6.48
CA ALA A 95 5.73 9.68 -7.87
C ALA A 95 4.24 9.71 -8.20
N ASP A 96 3.94 9.96 -9.47
CA ASP A 96 2.55 10.05 -9.92
C ASP A 96 1.82 8.72 -9.82
N ALA A 97 2.54 7.61 -9.96
CA ALA A 97 1.94 6.29 -9.96
C ALA A 97 2.94 5.27 -9.41
N ALA A 98 2.40 4.16 -8.89
CA ALA A 98 3.22 3.04 -8.47
C ALA A 98 3.75 2.30 -9.70
N ASP A 99 4.96 1.75 -9.58
CA ASP A 99 5.55 0.96 -10.64
C ASP A 99 4.75 -0.34 -10.81
N PRO A 100 4.26 -0.64 -12.01
CA PRO A 100 3.52 -1.89 -12.24
C PRO A 100 4.30 -3.14 -11.83
N ALA A 101 5.64 -3.11 -11.96
CA ALA A 101 6.46 -4.25 -11.56
C ALA A 101 6.42 -4.47 -10.05
N ASP A 102 6.34 -3.38 -9.28
CA ASP A 102 6.22 -3.48 -7.82
C ASP A 102 4.84 -4.01 -7.42
N LEU A 103 3.80 -3.58 -8.12
CA LEU A 103 2.46 -4.09 -7.88
C LEU A 103 2.39 -5.59 -8.18
N ALA A 104 3.08 -6.03 -9.25
CA ALA A 104 3.12 -7.43 -9.61
C ALA A 104 3.72 -8.28 -8.50
N VAL A 105 4.78 -7.79 -7.85
CA VAL A 105 5.42 -8.52 -6.76
C VAL A 105 4.45 -8.68 -5.58
N VAL A 106 3.71 -7.63 -5.26
CA VAL A 106 2.69 -7.71 -4.21
C VAL A 106 1.65 -8.77 -4.56
N ARG A 107 1.21 -8.80 -5.83
CA ARG A 107 0.17 -9.73 -6.28
C ARG A 107 0.64 -11.18 -6.27
N GLU A 108 1.92 -11.43 -6.44
CA GLU A 108 2.44 -12.78 -6.37
C GLU A 108 2.25 -13.40 -4.99
N LEU A 109 2.52 -12.63 -3.95
CA LEU A 109 2.36 -13.12 -2.59
C LEU A 109 0.94 -12.93 -2.09
N GLY A 110 0.32 -11.80 -2.43
CA GLY A 110 -1.04 -11.47 -1.98
C GLY A 110 -1.95 -11.15 -3.15
N PRO A 111 -2.53 -12.17 -3.82
CA PRO A 111 -3.40 -11.91 -4.97
C PRO A 111 -4.61 -11.04 -4.65
N SER A 112 -5.04 -11.02 -3.39
CA SER A 112 -6.20 -10.23 -2.96
C SER A 112 -5.81 -8.95 -2.24
N ALA A 113 -4.52 -8.64 -2.16
CA ALA A 113 -4.07 -7.47 -1.41
C ALA A 113 -4.48 -6.17 -2.09
N VAL A 114 -4.91 -5.22 -1.28
CA VAL A 114 -5.15 -3.85 -1.73
C VAL A 114 -3.87 -3.06 -1.50
N VAL A 115 -3.46 -2.24 -2.46
CA VAL A 115 -2.27 -1.41 -2.34
C VAL A 115 -2.70 0.06 -2.27
N PHE A 116 -2.32 0.72 -1.19
CA PHE A 116 -2.60 2.14 -0.98
C PHE A 116 -1.35 2.95 -1.33
N HIS A 117 -1.49 3.90 -2.25
CA HIS A 117 -0.40 4.79 -2.62
C HIS A 117 -0.68 6.17 -2.03
N ALA A 118 0.18 6.63 -1.14
CA ALA A 118 0.05 7.94 -0.51
C ALA A 118 1.29 8.78 -0.84
N GLY A 119 1.13 10.08 -0.78
CA GLY A 119 2.25 11.01 -0.95
C GLY A 119 3.07 11.13 0.32
N SER A 120 4.18 11.86 0.25
CA SER A 120 5.07 12.06 1.39
C SER A 120 4.37 12.77 2.55
N ASN A 121 3.28 13.48 2.27
CA ASN A 121 2.47 14.12 3.31
C ASN A 121 1.50 13.15 3.98
N GLY A 122 1.48 11.89 3.57
CA GLY A 122 0.60 10.87 4.12
C GLY A 122 -0.79 10.85 3.53
N MET A 123 -1.09 11.73 2.58
CA MET A 123 -2.42 11.78 1.96
C MET A 123 -2.54 10.73 0.87
N LEU A 124 -3.62 9.98 0.92
CA LEU A 124 -3.89 8.93 -0.06
C LEU A 124 -4.06 9.54 -1.45
N ARG A 125 -3.37 8.99 -2.42
CA ARG A 125 -3.41 9.45 -3.81
C ARG A 125 -4.13 8.45 -4.71
N GLN A 126 -3.95 7.16 -4.45
CA GLN A 126 -4.53 6.14 -5.30
C GLN A 126 -4.65 4.83 -4.52
N THR A 127 -5.71 4.08 -4.80
CA THR A 127 -5.91 2.75 -4.24
C THR A 127 -5.93 1.75 -5.39
N HIS A 128 -5.04 0.77 -5.33
CA HIS A 128 -4.95 -0.28 -6.34
C HIS A 128 -5.67 -1.52 -5.84
N LEU A 129 -6.79 -1.83 -6.46
CA LEU A 129 -7.57 -3.00 -6.10
C LEU A 129 -7.03 -4.24 -6.80
N PRO A 130 -7.22 -5.43 -6.21
CA PRO A 130 -6.75 -6.66 -6.84
C PRO A 130 -7.51 -6.94 -8.13
N PRO A 131 -6.87 -7.65 -9.09
CA PRO A 131 -7.55 -8.02 -10.33
C PRO A 131 -8.83 -8.79 -10.04
N GLY A 132 -9.89 -8.47 -10.78
CA GLY A 132 -11.17 -9.11 -10.61
C GLY A 132 -12.03 -8.56 -9.49
N HIS A 133 -11.53 -7.56 -8.76
CA HIS A 133 -12.32 -6.94 -7.69
C HIS A 133 -13.46 -6.11 -8.32
N PRO A 134 -14.69 -6.26 -7.81
CA PRO A 134 -15.79 -5.44 -8.31
C PRO A 134 -15.45 -3.96 -8.10
N GLY A 135 -15.47 -3.18 -9.12
CA GLY A 135 -15.15 -1.78 -9.03
C GLY A 135 -13.73 -1.43 -9.45
N SER A 136 -12.91 -2.42 -9.74
CA SER A 136 -11.55 -2.14 -10.23
C SER A 136 -11.52 -2.06 -11.76
#